data_3bca173e395185234d8ad5b0bd1e8d7e
#
_entry.id   3bca173e395185234d8ad5b0bd1e8d7e
#
_cell.length_a   1.000
_cell.length_b   1.000
_cell.length_c   1.000
_cell.angle_alpha   90.00
_cell.angle_beta   90.00
_cell.angle_gamma   90.00
#
_symmetry.space_group_name_H-M   'P 1'
#
loop_
_entity.id
_entity.type
_entity.pdbx_description
1 polymer ?
#
loop_
_entity_poly.entity_id
_entity_poly.type
_entity_poly.pdbx_seq_one_letter_code
_entity_poly.pdbx_strand_id
1 'polypeptide(L)'
;MYMVKKLCVVLLVGVSMPVCAQRLLTLDSCRAMALRNNKQMGVAKVKQDIAENLRKSARTKYLPHVSAIGTYQYTSREISLLNDQQKSVLPHIGDAMVGGLESDLTKIVGGLPMENINLVLSSMGLKLEDLQNLGHAEMEKFSGQLNGIGQSLVDALETDTRHLFAGSIMVVQPVFLGGSIIALNKMADINEEMQDNSAEARRQTTLYNTDKVYWQVVSLKHKQRLAQSYLDLVQKLSSDVNKMIEEGVATRSDGLSVAVKVNEAEMTLQKVNDGLVLSKMLLCQTIGLPINETVILADEDNENIAVVELTPELDVATAVENRPELKMLEGGVKLSKQVTNILKAGNLPMVGLTGGYAVTNPSLFNGFQRKFQGFWNVGVLVRVPIWNWGDVMYKVRASKGATTIANLELQEAREKIELQVNQNTFRVNEANKKLTMAQSSIARADENLRTANLGFQEGVISPTTVMEAQTAWLQAQSQKIDAEIDVRLSQVDLQKSLGILE
;
A
#
# COMPACT_ATOMS: atom_id res chain seq x y z
N MET A 1 -74.98 25.13 5.67
CA MET A 1 -74.24 25.83 6.71
C MET A 1 -73.00 25.01 7.01
N TYR A 2 -71.89 25.37 6.39
CA TYR A 2 -70.54 25.27 6.85
C TYR A 2 -69.61 25.71 5.73
N MET A 3 -68.99 26.88 5.93
CA MET A 3 -68.00 27.47 5.05
C MET A 3 -66.69 26.70 5.16
N VAL A 4 -66.19 26.20 4.01
CA VAL A 4 -64.84 25.69 3.89
C VAL A 4 -63.96 26.81 3.37
N LYS A 5 -63.13 27.38 4.22
CA LYS A 5 -62.04 28.31 3.87
C LYS A 5 -60.97 27.53 3.11
N LYS A 6 -60.79 27.83 1.82
CA LYS A 6 -59.63 27.39 1.02
C LYS A 6 -58.40 28.17 1.49
N LEU A 7 -57.48 27.52 2.15
CA LEU A 7 -56.14 28.01 2.45
C LEU A 7 -55.25 27.70 1.25
N CYS A 8 -54.95 28.68 0.42
CA CYS A 8 -53.93 28.58 -0.62
C CYS A 8 -52.51 28.55 0.04
N VAL A 9 -51.94 27.37 0.15
CA VAL A 9 -50.52 27.23 0.44
C VAL A 9 -49.76 27.40 -0.87
N VAL A 10 -49.18 28.56 -1.07
CA VAL A 10 -48.19 28.82 -2.15
C VAL A 10 -46.94 28.08 -1.76
N LEU A 11 -46.70 26.95 -2.42
CA LEU A 11 -45.45 26.20 -2.32
C LEU A 11 -44.38 26.99 -3.11
N LEU A 12 -43.58 27.78 -2.41
CA LEU A 12 -42.33 28.37 -2.93
C LEU A 12 -41.33 27.22 -3.08
N VAL A 13 -41.32 26.61 -4.26
CA VAL A 13 -40.24 25.75 -4.69
C VAL A 13 -39.04 26.64 -4.96
N GLY A 14 -38.24 26.80 -3.94
CA GLY A 14 -36.89 27.39 -4.07
C GLY A 14 -36.06 26.46 -4.96
N VAL A 15 -35.93 26.82 -6.22
CA VAL A 15 -34.93 26.27 -7.11
C VAL A 15 -33.59 26.70 -6.52
N SER A 16 -33.02 25.85 -5.65
CA SER A 16 -31.60 25.93 -5.28
C SER A 16 -30.80 25.59 -6.55
N MET A 17 -30.54 26.58 -7.37
CA MET A 17 -29.43 26.45 -8.33
C MET A 17 -28.20 26.06 -7.49
N PRO A 18 -27.48 24.98 -7.84
CA PRO A 18 -26.18 24.75 -7.29
C PRO A 18 -25.34 25.96 -7.74
N VAL A 19 -25.16 26.91 -6.85
CA VAL A 19 -24.08 27.87 -6.97
C VAL A 19 -22.84 27.00 -6.99
N CYS A 20 -22.23 26.85 -8.19
CA CYS A 20 -20.91 26.28 -8.34
C CYS A 20 -19.97 27.25 -7.57
N ALA A 21 -19.94 27.09 -6.26
CA ALA A 21 -18.99 27.80 -5.42
C ALA A 21 -17.61 27.28 -5.84
N GLN A 22 -16.91 28.09 -6.60
CA GLN A 22 -15.52 27.82 -6.95
C GLN A 22 -14.77 27.66 -5.64
N ARG A 23 -14.36 26.43 -5.35
CA ARG A 23 -13.62 26.10 -4.11
C ARG A 23 -12.22 26.65 -4.22
N LEU A 24 -11.92 27.68 -3.45
CA LEU A 24 -10.56 28.12 -3.25
C LEU A 24 -9.83 27.10 -2.37
N LEU A 25 -8.83 26.42 -2.93
CA LEU A 25 -8.08 25.37 -2.27
C LEU A 25 -6.68 25.84 -1.93
N THR A 26 -6.34 25.80 -0.63
CA THR A 26 -4.96 25.95 -0.17
C THR A 26 -4.23 24.62 -0.25
N LEU A 27 -2.89 24.63 -0.24
CA LEU A 27 -2.07 23.43 -0.21
C LEU A 27 -2.47 22.51 0.97
N ASP A 28 -2.66 23.08 2.17
CA ASP A 28 -3.05 22.31 3.36
C ASP A 28 -4.44 21.68 3.22
N SER A 29 -5.40 22.39 2.61
CA SER A 29 -6.71 21.79 2.33
C SER A 29 -6.63 20.66 1.31
N CYS A 30 -5.77 20.78 0.30
CA CYS A 30 -5.50 19.70 -0.66
C CYS A 30 -4.87 18.48 0.01
N ARG A 31 -3.88 18.69 0.88
CA ARG A 31 -3.25 17.64 1.69
C ARG A 31 -4.26 16.93 2.57
N ALA A 32 -5.09 17.68 3.31
CA ALA A 32 -6.13 17.11 4.18
C ALA A 32 -7.17 16.29 3.38
N MET A 33 -7.60 16.78 2.21
CA MET A 33 -8.51 16.04 1.33
C MET A 33 -7.86 14.79 0.75
N ALA A 34 -6.59 14.86 0.32
CA ALA A 34 -5.86 13.71 -0.17
C ALA A 34 -5.76 12.61 0.89
N LEU A 35 -5.39 12.96 2.12
CA LEU A 35 -5.31 11.99 3.23
C LEU A 35 -6.66 11.35 3.56
N ARG A 36 -7.75 12.12 3.44
CA ARG A 36 -9.10 11.65 3.78
C ARG A 36 -9.72 10.81 2.65
N ASN A 37 -9.56 11.22 1.39
CA ASN A 37 -10.35 10.72 0.28
C ASN A 37 -9.55 9.81 -0.66
N ASN A 38 -8.21 9.83 -0.60
CA ASN A 38 -7.38 9.04 -1.50
C ASN A 38 -7.54 7.54 -1.23
N LYS A 39 -7.82 6.77 -2.29
CA LYS A 39 -8.03 5.33 -2.21
C LYS A 39 -6.82 4.56 -1.66
N GLN A 40 -5.62 5.07 -1.90
CA GLN A 40 -4.39 4.46 -1.40
C GLN A 40 -4.28 4.55 0.14
N MET A 41 -4.79 5.65 0.74
CA MET A 41 -4.89 5.78 2.20
C MET A 41 -5.92 4.80 2.77
N GLY A 42 -7.06 4.60 2.08
CA GLY A 42 -8.02 3.56 2.44
C GLY A 42 -7.41 2.16 2.41
N VAL A 43 -6.61 1.84 1.39
CA VAL A 43 -5.88 0.55 1.30
C VAL A 43 -4.90 0.40 2.47
N ALA A 44 -4.15 1.45 2.82
CA ALA A 44 -3.21 1.41 3.94
C ALA A 44 -3.93 1.10 5.26
N LYS A 45 -5.07 1.75 5.54
CA LYS A 45 -5.88 1.49 6.73
C LYS A 45 -6.39 0.04 6.79
N VAL A 46 -6.91 -0.48 5.69
CA VAL A 46 -7.37 -1.88 5.64
C VAL A 46 -6.21 -2.86 5.90
N LYS A 47 -4.99 -2.56 5.43
CA LYS A 47 -3.80 -3.39 5.72
C LYS A 47 -3.43 -3.38 7.21
N GLN A 48 -3.57 -2.24 7.90
CA GLN A 48 -3.41 -2.17 9.36
C GLN A 48 -4.46 -3.02 10.08
N ASP A 49 -5.74 -2.91 9.69
CA ASP A 49 -6.83 -3.72 10.25
C ASP A 49 -6.57 -5.23 10.03
N ILE A 50 -6.04 -5.63 8.87
CA ILE A 50 -5.64 -7.02 8.58
C ILE A 50 -4.53 -7.45 9.53
N ALA A 51 -3.49 -6.66 9.72
CA ALA A 51 -2.36 -7.00 10.57
C ALA A 51 -2.78 -7.12 12.05
N GLU A 52 -3.64 -6.22 12.54
CA GLU A 52 -4.23 -6.30 13.88
C GLU A 52 -5.02 -7.61 14.07
N ASN A 53 -5.85 -7.98 13.09
CA ASN A 53 -6.62 -9.22 13.16
C ASN A 53 -5.73 -10.47 13.09
N LEU A 54 -4.64 -10.44 12.29
CA LEU A 54 -3.64 -11.51 12.27
C LEU A 54 -2.92 -11.65 13.63
N ARG A 55 -2.60 -10.52 14.29
CA ARG A 55 -2.05 -10.52 15.64
C ARG A 55 -3.02 -11.14 16.65
N LYS A 56 -4.31 -10.74 16.60
CA LYS A 56 -5.35 -11.35 17.44
C LYS A 56 -5.46 -12.86 17.18
N SER A 57 -5.43 -13.28 15.91
CA SER A 57 -5.42 -14.69 15.52
C SER A 57 -4.20 -15.43 16.04
N ALA A 58 -3.00 -14.84 15.99
CA ALA A 58 -1.79 -15.47 16.52
C ALA A 58 -1.90 -15.71 18.04
N ARG A 59 -2.53 -14.79 18.78
CA ARG A 59 -2.76 -14.95 20.22
C ARG A 59 -3.70 -16.10 20.56
N THR A 60 -4.67 -16.43 19.69
CA THR A 60 -5.57 -17.57 19.91
C THR A 60 -4.82 -18.92 19.90
N LYS A 61 -3.59 -18.98 19.35
CA LYS A 61 -2.77 -20.20 19.40
C LYS A 61 -2.34 -20.62 20.81
N TYR A 62 -2.45 -19.72 21.79
CA TYR A 62 -2.26 -20.05 23.21
C TYR A 62 -3.50 -20.70 23.85
N LEU A 63 -4.67 -20.60 23.21
CA LEU A 63 -5.92 -21.05 23.78
C LEU A 63 -6.24 -22.50 23.41
N PRO A 64 -7.10 -23.18 24.21
CA PRO A 64 -7.56 -24.51 23.86
C PRO A 64 -8.33 -24.52 22.54
N HIS A 65 -8.04 -25.47 21.68
CA HIS A 65 -8.80 -25.72 20.47
C HIS A 65 -9.82 -26.83 20.73
N VAL A 66 -11.10 -26.55 20.47
CA VAL A 66 -12.21 -27.49 20.59
C VAL A 66 -12.67 -27.89 19.21
N SER A 67 -12.69 -29.20 18.96
CA SER A 67 -13.18 -29.77 17.69
C SER A 67 -14.18 -30.88 17.96
N ALA A 68 -15.18 -31.03 17.10
CA ALA A 68 -16.12 -32.11 17.11
C ALA A 68 -16.03 -32.90 15.80
N ILE A 69 -15.97 -34.21 15.89
CA ILE A 69 -15.93 -35.10 14.72
C ILE A 69 -17.00 -36.17 14.89
N GLY A 70 -17.76 -36.39 13.82
CA GLY A 70 -18.71 -37.47 13.73
C GLY A 70 -18.43 -38.32 12.51
N THR A 71 -18.40 -39.63 12.67
CA THR A 71 -18.24 -40.59 11.57
C THR A 71 -19.37 -41.60 11.57
N TYR A 72 -19.84 -41.89 10.40
CA TYR A 72 -20.69 -43.05 10.13
C TYR A 72 -20.04 -43.87 9.05
N GLN A 73 -19.84 -45.15 9.36
CA GLN A 73 -19.28 -46.10 8.40
C GLN A 73 -20.21 -47.30 8.26
N TYR A 74 -20.55 -47.63 7.02
CA TYR A 74 -21.25 -48.85 6.66
C TYR A 74 -20.25 -49.80 6.04
N THR A 75 -20.14 -51.02 6.60
CA THR A 75 -19.33 -52.11 6.05
C THR A 75 -20.22 -53.16 5.39
N SER A 76 -19.88 -53.57 4.18
CA SER A 76 -20.66 -54.56 3.41
C SER A 76 -20.63 -55.99 4.02
N ARG A 77 -19.69 -56.23 4.94
CA ARG A 77 -19.56 -57.51 5.68
C ARG A 77 -19.47 -57.20 7.17
N GLU A 78 -19.99 -58.15 7.97
CA GLU A 78 -19.78 -58.12 9.41
C GLU A 78 -18.28 -58.22 9.69
N ILE A 79 -17.77 -57.33 10.55
CA ILE A 79 -16.39 -57.42 11.02
C ILE A 79 -16.38 -58.51 12.09
N SER A 80 -16.29 -59.75 11.63
CA SER A 80 -16.13 -60.90 12.49
C SER A 80 -14.66 -61.05 12.86
N LEU A 81 -14.37 -61.28 14.12
CA LEU A 81 -13.07 -61.35 14.77
C LEU A 81 -12.10 -62.40 14.27
N LEU A 82 -12.46 -63.11 13.31
CA LEU A 82 -11.72 -64.39 12.99
C LEU A 82 -10.88 -64.29 11.73
N ASN A 83 -10.80 -63.12 11.06
CA ASN A 83 -10.04 -63.00 9.81
C ASN A 83 -8.92 -61.95 9.94
N ASP A 84 -7.66 -62.40 9.77
CA ASP A 84 -6.43 -61.56 9.91
C ASP A 84 -6.43 -60.31 9.01
N GLN A 85 -7.12 -60.37 7.87
CA GLN A 85 -7.26 -59.20 7.00
C GLN A 85 -8.13 -58.10 7.59
N GLN A 86 -9.09 -58.42 8.47
CA GLN A 86 -10.01 -57.44 9.06
C GLN A 86 -9.39 -56.72 10.28
N LYS A 87 -8.45 -57.34 10.96
CA LYS A 87 -7.69 -56.77 12.07
C LYS A 87 -6.73 -55.66 11.60
N SER A 88 -6.38 -55.66 10.32
CA SER A 88 -5.47 -54.65 9.77
C SER A 88 -6.12 -53.33 9.33
N VAL A 89 -7.47 -53.29 9.13
CA VAL A 89 -8.16 -52.10 8.58
C VAL A 89 -8.53 -51.09 9.67
N LEU A 90 -8.97 -51.54 10.82
CA LEU A 90 -9.41 -50.67 11.93
C LEU A 90 -8.30 -49.85 12.59
N PRO A 91 -7.05 -50.33 12.70
CA PRO A 91 -5.93 -49.53 13.22
C PRO A 91 -5.57 -48.31 12.32
N HIS A 92 -6.06 -48.28 11.08
CA HIS A 92 -5.77 -47.24 10.10
C HIS A 92 -6.95 -46.28 9.81
N ILE A 93 -8.04 -46.33 10.63
CA ILE A 93 -9.20 -45.42 10.49
C ILE A 93 -8.77 -43.93 10.62
N GLY A 94 -7.83 -43.68 11.49
CA GLY A 94 -7.26 -42.34 11.65
C GLY A 94 -6.55 -41.83 10.41
N ASP A 95 -5.78 -42.69 9.74
CA ASP A 95 -5.04 -42.31 8.53
C ASP A 95 -5.99 -41.99 7.36
N ALA A 96 -7.09 -42.73 7.24
CA ALA A 96 -8.13 -42.50 6.23
C ALA A 96 -8.90 -41.16 6.47
N MET A 97 -9.09 -40.79 7.72
CA MET A 97 -9.76 -39.53 8.09
C MET A 97 -8.85 -38.32 7.92
N VAL A 98 -7.56 -38.44 8.21
CA VAL A 98 -6.57 -37.39 7.99
C VAL A 98 -6.45 -37.10 6.50
N GLY A 99 -6.44 -38.11 5.62
CA GLY A 99 -6.44 -37.91 4.18
C GLY A 99 -7.69 -37.18 3.66
N GLY A 100 -8.85 -37.36 4.30
CA GLY A 100 -10.10 -36.64 4.01
C GLY A 100 -10.04 -35.17 4.48
N LEU A 101 -9.50 -34.89 5.65
CA LEU A 101 -9.30 -33.53 6.19
C LEU A 101 -8.26 -32.74 5.40
N GLU A 102 -7.21 -33.39 4.91
CA GLU A 102 -6.22 -32.75 4.02
C GLU A 102 -6.85 -32.28 2.70
N SER A 103 -7.79 -33.06 2.14
CA SER A 103 -8.52 -32.67 0.93
C SER A 103 -9.47 -31.48 1.15
N ASP A 104 -10.02 -31.32 2.34
CA ASP A 104 -10.94 -30.22 2.66
C ASP A 104 -10.18 -28.94 3.05
N LEU A 105 -9.04 -29.04 3.71
CA LEU A 105 -8.12 -27.91 3.91
C LEU A 105 -7.61 -27.37 2.58
N THR A 106 -7.27 -28.23 1.64
CA THR A 106 -6.85 -27.83 0.28
C THR A 106 -7.97 -27.15 -0.47
N LYS A 107 -9.25 -27.52 -0.26
CA LYS A 107 -10.42 -26.84 -0.86
C LYS A 107 -10.70 -25.47 -0.22
N ILE A 108 -10.53 -25.33 1.08
CA ILE A 108 -10.71 -24.06 1.81
C ILE A 108 -9.60 -23.06 1.42
N VAL A 109 -8.36 -23.52 1.32
CA VAL A 109 -7.21 -22.72 0.90
C VAL A 109 -7.26 -22.42 -0.61
N GLY A 110 -7.76 -23.35 -1.43
CA GLY A 110 -7.89 -23.20 -2.89
C GLY A 110 -8.97 -22.22 -3.34
N GLY A 111 -9.83 -21.73 -2.44
CA GLY A 111 -10.84 -20.70 -2.72
C GLY A 111 -10.32 -19.26 -2.65
N LEU A 112 -9.11 -19.04 -2.17
CA LEU A 112 -8.47 -17.73 -2.12
C LEU A 112 -7.47 -17.60 -3.29
N PRO A 113 -7.37 -16.41 -3.94
CA PRO A 113 -6.33 -16.17 -4.93
C PRO A 113 -4.94 -16.46 -4.36
N MET A 114 -4.16 -17.31 -5.04
CA MET A 114 -2.81 -17.76 -4.60
C MET A 114 -1.87 -16.58 -4.31
N GLU A 115 -2.03 -15.44 -5.01
CA GLU A 115 -1.27 -14.22 -4.77
C GLU A 115 -1.51 -13.64 -3.36
N ASN A 116 -2.74 -13.68 -2.87
CA ASN A 116 -3.08 -13.17 -1.53
C ASN A 116 -2.59 -14.10 -0.43
N ILE A 117 -2.60 -15.41 -0.66
CA ILE A 117 -2.06 -16.41 0.27
C ILE A 117 -0.55 -16.27 0.36
N ASN A 118 0.13 -16.14 -0.78
CA ASN A 118 1.58 -15.95 -0.81
C ASN A 118 2.00 -14.59 -0.21
N LEU A 119 1.19 -13.54 -0.35
CA LEU A 119 1.46 -12.24 0.26
C LEU A 119 1.36 -12.29 1.78
N VAL A 120 0.33 -12.95 2.32
CA VAL A 120 0.15 -13.14 3.77
C VAL A 120 1.24 -14.06 4.34
N LEU A 121 1.55 -15.16 3.67
CA LEU A 121 2.59 -16.11 4.07
C LEU A 121 3.98 -15.48 3.99
N SER A 122 4.28 -14.72 2.94
CA SER A 122 5.57 -14.04 2.80
C SER A 122 5.73 -12.89 3.81
N SER A 123 4.63 -12.20 4.17
CA SER A 123 4.66 -11.18 5.23
C SER A 123 4.92 -11.77 6.61
N MET A 124 4.61 -13.05 6.81
CA MET A 124 4.88 -13.82 8.04
C MET A 124 6.19 -14.62 7.97
N GLY A 125 6.92 -14.56 6.83
CA GLY A 125 8.16 -15.31 6.63
C GLY A 125 7.97 -16.83 6.50
N LEU A 126 6.73 -17.31 6.31
CA LEU A 126 6.38 -18.73 6.17
C LEU A 126 6.15 -19.07 4.69
N LYS A 127 6.55 -20.27 4.27
CA LYS A 127 6.18 -20.83 2.99
C LYS A 127 4.97 -21.78 3.15
N LEU A 128 4.20 -21.96 2.09
CA LEU A 128 3.05 -22.86 2.07
C LEU A 128 3.42 -24.29 2.53
N GLU A 129 4.65 -24.72 2.23
CA GLU A 129 5.21 -26.01 2.64
C GLU A 129 5.39 -26.14 4.16
N ASP A 130 5.68 -25.05 4.86
CA ASP A 130 5.87 -25.02 6.33
C ASP A 130 4.53 -25.12 7.06
N LEU A 131 3.44 -24.59 6.49
CA LEU A 131 2.07 -24.72 6.98
C LEU A 131 1.53 -26.16 6.81
N GLN A 132 1.87 -26.81 5.70
CA GLN A 132 1.53 -28.22 5.49
C GLN A 132 2.23 -29.12 6.52
N ASN A 133 3.46 -28.81 6.89
CA ASN A 133 4.20 -29.54 7.91
C ASN A 133 3.68 -29.32 9.35
N LEU A 134 3.14 -28.15 9.66
CA LEU A 134 2.48 -27.87 10.95
C LEU A 134 1.11 -28.55 11.05
N GLY A 135 0.34 -28.61 9.96
CA GLY A 135 -0.91 -29.34 9.88
C GLY A 135 -0.73 -30.86 10.01
N HIS A 136 0.29 -31.43 9.38
CA HIS A 136 0.58 -32.88 9.44
C HIS A 136 0.90 -33.36 10.85
N ALA A 137 1.66 -32.63 11.65
CA ALA A 137 2.02 -33.05 13.00
C ALA A 137 0.82 -33.07 13.98
N GLU A 138 -0.12 -32.14 13.85
CA GLU A 138 -1.37 -32.16 14.59
C GLU A 138 -2.34 -33.22 14.04
N MET A 139 -2.40 -33.43 12.73
CA MET A 139 -3.17 -34.44 12.07
C MET A 139 -2.66 -35.87 12.36
N GLU A 140 -1.37 -36.08 12.40
CA GLU A 140 -0.74 -37.37 12.76
C GLU A 140 -1.03 -37.79 14.21
N LYS A 141 -1.10 -36.82 15.12
CA LYS A 141 -1.50 -37.03 16.52
C LYS A 141 -2.97 -37.45 16.63
N PHE A 142 -3.83 -36.79 15.87
CA PHE A 142 -5.24 -37.10 15.80
C PHE A 142 -5.48 -38.45 15.16
N SER A 143 -4.75 -38.77 14.08
CA SER A 143 -4.73 -40.11 13.46
C SER A 143 -4.30 -41.21 14.45
N GLY A 144 -3.24 -40.97 15.22
CA GLY A 144 -2.76 -41.92 16.21
C GLY A 144 -3.78 -42.25 17.32
N GLN A 145 -4.55 -41.25 17.77
CA GLN A 145 -5.62 -41.48 18.78
C GLN A 145 -6.82 -42.20 18.19
N LEU A 146 -7.24 -41.87 16.96
CA LEU A 146 -8.31 -42.60 16.26
C LEU A 146 -7.88 -44.00 15.89
N ASN A 147 -6.62 -44.21 15.53
CA ASN A 147 -6.06 -45.54 15.32
C ASN A 147 -6.07 -46.37 16.62
N GLY A 148 -5.79 -45.75 17.79
CA GLY A 148 -5.94 -46.38 19.10
C GLY A 148 -7.38 -46.78 19.43
N ILE A 149 -8.36 -45.93 19.07
CA ILE A 149 -9.78 -46.26 19.17
C ILE A 149 -10.13 -47.39 18.20
N GLY A 150 -9.63 -47.35 16.97
CA GLY A 150 -9.80 -48.40 15.98
C GLY A 150 -9.24 -49.76 16.42
N GLN A 151 -8.05 -49.77 17.01
CA GLN A 151 -7.47 -51.00 17.60
C GLN A 151 -8.31 -51.55 18.77
N SER A 152 -8.80 -50.69 19.64
CA SER A 152 -9.69 -51.08 20.75
C SER A 152 -11.02 -51.61 20.24
N LEU A 153 -11.50 -51.13 19.09
CA LEU A 153 -12.68 -51.68 18.39
C LEU A 153 -12.42 -53.07 17.84
N VAL A 154 -11.24 -53.34 17.28
CA VAL A 154 -10.84 -54.68 16.82
C VAL A 154 -10.81 -55.64 17.97
N ASP A 155 -10.22 -55.28 19.10
CA ASP A 155 -10.05 -56.14 20.26
C ASP A 155 -11.37 -56.51 20.95
N ALA A 156 -12.43 -55.80 20.68
CA ALA A 156 -13.71 -55.95 21.33
C ALA A 156 -14.86 -56.43 20.40
N LEU A 157 -14.62 -56.56 19.07
CA LEU A 157 -15.66 -56.88 18.09
C LEU A 157 -15.92 -58.41 17.93
N GLU A 158 -16.78 -58.93 18.75
CA GLU A 158 -17.35 -60.26 18.54
C GLU A 158 -18.76 -60.29 17.88
N THR A 159 -19.30 -59.11 17.44
CA THR A 159 -20.69 -59.03 16.95
C THR A 159 -20.85 -58.17 15.69
N ASP A 160 -21.97 -58.32 14.99
CA ASP A 160 -22.38 -57.61 13.78
C ASP A 160 -22.17 -56.06 13.88
N THR A 161 -21.13 -55.58 13.25
CA THR A 161 -20.67 -54.20 13.28
C THR A 161 -20.79 -53.49 11.92
N ARG A 162 -21.82 -53.86 11.11
CA ARG A 162 -22.03 -53.25 9.79
C ARG A 162 -22.28 -51.75 9.85
N HIS A 163 -22.85 -51.24 10.93
CA HIS A 163 -23.12 -49.85 11.15
C HIS A 163 -22.30 -49.32 12.33
N LEU A 164 -21.26 -48.54 12.01
CA LEU A 164 -20.40 -47.93 13.01
C LEU A 164 -20.68 -46.41 13.08
N PHE A 165 -21.08 -45.94 14.23
CA PHE A 165 -21.20 -44.54 14.56
C PHE A 165 -20.13 -44.19 15.60
N ALA A 166 -19.30 -43.20 15.30
CA ALA A 166 -18.40 -42.64 16.29
C ALA A 166 -18.48 -41.12 16.24
N GLY A 167 -18.66 -40.50 17.40
CA GLY A 167 -18.62 -39.04 17.56
C GLY A 167 -17.69 -38.70 18.71
N SER A 168 -16.89 -37.63 18.55
CA SER A 168 -16.06 -37.13 19.64
C SER A 168 -16.00 -35.61 19.64
N ILE A 169 -15.96 -35.06 20.84
CA ILE A 169 -15.57 -33.67 21.08
C ILE A 169 -14.19 -33.75 21.74
N MET A 170 -13.20 -33.08 21.10
CA MET A 170 -11.82 -33.08 21.56
C MET A 170 -11.39 -31.63 21.87
N VAL A 171 -10.72 -31.45 22.97
CA VAL A 171 -10.07 -30.24 23.42
C VAL A 171 -8.57 -30.49 23.43
N VAL A 172 -7.80 -29.64 22.70
CA VAL A 172 -6.35 -29.70 22.68
C VAL A 172 -5.82 -28.36 23.17
N GLN A 173 -5.06 -28.37 24.26
CA GLN A 173 -4.38 -27.21 24.81
C GLN A 173 -2.87 -27.35 24.61
N PRO A 174 -2.25 -26.56 23.73
CA PRO A 174 -0.79 -26.53 23.66
C PRO A 174 -0.22 -25.89 24.93
N VAL A 175 0.69 -26.59 25.59
CA VAL A 175 1.40 -26.10 26.78
C VAL A 175 2.79 -25.60 26.39
N PHE A 176 3.52 -26.39 25.60
CA PHE A 176 4.83 -26.04 25.10
C PHE A 176 5.06 -26.64 23.71
N LEU A 177 5.32 -25.79 22.72
CA LEU A 177 5.61 -26.19 21.35
C LEU A 177 7.04 -25.73 20.94
N GLY A 178 8.02 -26.00 21.78
CA GLY A 178 9.41 -25.61 21.48
C GLY A 178 9.64 -24.08 21.35
N GLY A 179 8.71 -23.25 21.84
CA GLY A 179 8.76 -21.80 21.69
C GLY A 179 8.19 -21.27 20.36
N SER A 180 7.66 -22.12 19.49
CA SER A 180 7.11 -21.72 18.18
C SER A 180 5.93 -20.75 18.31
N ILE A 181 5.01 -20.95 19.27
CA ILE A 181 3.88 -20.03 19.50
C ILE A 181 4.38 -18.64 19.92
N ILE A 182 5.40 -18.57 20.76
CA ILE A 182 6.00 -17.30 21.20
C ILE A 182 6.59 -16.58 19.98
N ALA A 183 7.34 -17.30 19.14
CA ALA A 183 7.95 -16.72 17.95
C ALA A 183 6.88 -16.27 16.93
N LEU A 184 5.80 -17.04 16.72
CA LEU A 184 4.67 -16.66 15.86
C LEU A 184 3.96 -15.40 16.36
N ASN A 185 3.72 -15.29 17.67
CA ASN A 185 3.12 -14.08 18.24
C ASN A 185 4.03 -12.85 18.06
N LYS A 186 5.34 -13.00 18.31
CA LYS A 186 6.31 -11.93 18.04
C LYS A 186 6.36 -11.54 16.56
N MET A 187 6.25 -12.52 15.65
CA MET A 187 6.15 -12.22 14.21
C MET A 187 4.90 -11.42 13.87
N ALA A 188 3.77 -11.74 14.49
CA ALA A 188 2.52 -11.01 14.27
C ALA A 188 2.60 -9.57 14.83
N ASP A 189 3.22 -9.38 15.99
CA ASP A 189 3.46 -8.04 16.57
C ASP A 189 4.38 -7.21 15.66
N ILE A 190 5.49 -7.80 15.17
CA ILE A 190 6.41 -7.13 14.24
C ILE A 190 5.73 -6.80 12.92
N ASN A 191 4.89 -7.71 12.40
CA ASN A 191 4.16 -7.46 11.15
C ASN A 191 3.18 -6.30 11.30
N GLU A 192 2.48 -6.16 12.44
CA GLU A 192 1.62 -5.02 12.72
C GLU A 192 2.44 -3.71 12.74
N GLU A 193 3.57 -3.66 13.46
CA GLU A 193 4.49 -2.51 13.47
C GLU A 193 4.96 -2.16 12.04
N MET A 194 5.26 -3.16 11.22
CA MET A 194 5.64 -2.95 9.82
C MET A 194 4.50 -2.38 8.97
N GLN A 195 3.24 -2.78 9.19
CA GLN A 195 2.10 -2.22 8.47
C GLN A 195 1.80 -0.79 8.92
N ASP A 196 2.02 -0.45 10.19
CA ASP A 196 1.92 0.93 10.67
C ASP A 196 2.96 1.84 9.99
N ASN A 197 4.21 1.39 9.93
CA ASN A 197 5.25 2.11 9.19
C ASN A 197 4.97 2.18 7.67
N SER A 198 4.39 1.14 7.09
CA SER A 198 3.94 1.14 5.69
C SER A 198 2.83 2.16 5.44
N ALA A 199 1.90 2.32 6.38
CA ALA A 199 0.85 3.33 6.30
C ALA A 199 1.43 4.74 6.39
N GLU A 200 2.41 4.98 7.26
CA GLU A 200 3.10 6.27 7.35
C GLU A 200 3.91 6.58 6.09
N ALA A 201 4.63 5.62 5.52
CA ALA A 201 5.30 5.78 4.22
C ALA A 201 4.31 6.14 3.10
N ARG A 202 3.13 5.54 3.12
CA ARG A 202 2.04 5.86 2.19
C ARG A 202 1.50 7.27 2.41
N ARG A 203 1.32 7.68 3.68
CA ARG A 203 0.91 9.03 4.04
C ARG A 203 1.87 10.07 3.46
N GLN A 204 3.17 9.94 3.73
CA GLN A 204 4.19 10.85 3.21
C GLN A 204 4.25 10.87 1.68
N THR A 205 4.09 9.71 1.04
CA THR A 205 4.02 9.61 -0.42
C THR A 205 2.78 10.31 -0.99
N THR A 206 1.64 10.22 -0.31
CA THR A 206 0.40 10.88 -0.71
C THR A 206 0.54 12.40 -0.60
N LEU A 207 1.09 12.90 0.51
CA LEU A 207 1.38 14.32 0.70
C LEU A 207 2.33 14.84 -0.39
N TYR A 208 3.44 14.16 -0.60
CA TYR A 208 4.41 14.50 -1.63
C TYR A 208 3.80 14.61 -3.02
N ASN A 209 3.00 13.61 -3.42
CA ASN A 209 2.34 13.64 -4.72
C ASN A 209 1.32 14.77 -4.83
N THR A 210 0.61 15.09 -3.74
CA THR A 210 -0.34 16.21 -3.68
C THR A 210 0.39 17.53 -3.88
N ASP A 211 1.48 17.74 -3.17
CA ASP A 211 2.31 18.95 -3.28
C ASP A 211 2.85 19.13 -4.70
N LYS A 212 3.39 18.06 -5.27
CA LYS A 212 3.94 18.09 -6.61
C LYS A 212 2.88 18.47 -7.65
N VAL A 213 1.70 17.88 -7.58
CA VAL A 213 0.62 18.19 -8.52
C VAL A 213 0.05 19.59 -8.27
N TYR A 214 -0.06 20.03 -7.00
CA TYR A 214 -0.49 21.36 -6.63
C TYR A 214 0.42 22.44 -7.28
N TRP A 215 1.73 22.33 -7.05
CA TRP A 215 2.70 23.28 -7.59
C TRP A 215 2.80 23.20 -9.12
N GLN A 216 2.54 22.04 -9.71
CA GLN A 216 2.43 21.91 -11.17
C GLN A 216 1.25 22.70 -11.73
N VAL A 217 0.07 22.69 -11.08
CA VAL A 217 -1.09 23.48 -11.48
C VAL A 217 -0.78 24.97 -11.33
N VAL A 218 -0.17 25.39 -10.23
CA VAL A 218 0.26 26.79 -10.02
C VAL A 218 1.22 27.23 -11.11
N SER A 219 2.26 26.42 -11.40
CA SER A 219 3.22 26.70 -12.49
C SER A 219 2.52 26.92 -13.83
N LEU A 220 1.61 26.00 -14.21
CA LEU A 220 0.91 26.09 -15.48
C LEU A 220 -0.03 27.29 -15.53
N LYS A 221 -0.61 27.73 -14.41
CA LYS A 221 -1.43 28.93 -14.34
C LYS A 221 -0.59 30.21 -14.58
N HIS A 222 0.59 30.28 -13.97
CA HIS A 222 1.53 31.40 -14.20
C HIS A 222 2.01 31.39 -15.66
N LYS A 223 2.34 30.20 -16.21
CA LYS A 223 2.72 30.10 -17.64
C LYS A 223 1.57 30.45 -18.58
N GLN A 224 0.31 30.19 -18.22
CA GLN A 224 -0.86 30.61 -18.98
C GLN A 224 -0.92 32.15 -19.09
N ARG A 225 -0.76 32.83 -17.96
CA ARG A 225 -0.73 34.29 -17.94
C ARG A 225 0.42 34.85 -18.77
N LEU A 226 1.60 34.25 -18.62
CA LEU A 226 2.79 34.64 -19.40
C LEU A 226 2.56 34.43 -20.91
N ALA A 227 2.00 33.29 -21.32
CA ALA A 227 1.70 33.00 -22.71
C ALA A 227 0.63 33.95 -23.28
N GLN A 228 -0.37 34.37 -22.49
CA GLN A 228 -1.35 35.37 -22.87
C GLN A 228 -0.68 36.72 -23.05
N SER A 229 0.12 37.18 -22.09
CA SER A 229 0.85 38.46 -22.20
C SER A 229 1.81 38.47 -23.39
N TYR A 230 2.44 37.35 -23.71
CA TYR A 230 3.29 37.23 -24.88
C TYR A 230 2.47 37.32 -26.19
N LEU A 231 1.31 36.65 -26.27
CA LEU A 231 0.42 36.74 -27.41
C LEU A 231 -0.03 38.20 -27.64
N ASP A 232 -0.42 38.92 -26.58
CA ASP A 232 -0.84 40.32 -26.64
C ASP A 232 0.31 41.22 -27.16
N LEU A 233 1.55 40.95 -26.74
CA LEU A 233 2.73 41.68 -27.23
C LEU A 233 2.98 41.46 -28.73
N VAL A 234 2.90 40.19 -29.18
CA VAL A 234 3.16 39.85 -30.60
C VAL A 234 2.00 40.34 -31.48
N GLN A 235 0.75 40.30 -31.01
CA GLN A 235 -0.41 40.83 -31.73
C GLN A 235 -0.30 42.36 -31.89
N LYS A 236 0.16 43.07 -30.84
CA LYS A 236 0.42 44.51 -30.92
C LYS A 236 1.49 44.80 -31.97
N LEU A 237 2.61 44.05 -31.95
CA LEU A 237 3.66 44.22 -32.97
C LEU A 237 3.10 43.95 -34.38
N SER A 238 2.25 42.93 -34.56
CA SER A 238 1.61 42.63 -35.84
C SER A 238 0.75 43.83 -36.34
N SER A 239 -0.04 44.43 -35.45
CA SER A 239 -0.84 45.63 -35.77
C SER A 239 0.04 46.78 -36.19
N ASP A 240 1.13 47.04 -35.44
CA ASP A 240 2.05 48.13 -35.71
C ASP A 240 2.82 47.94 -37.04
N VAL A 241 3.30 46.73 -37.32
CA VAL A 241 3.96 46.38 -38.59
C VAL A 241 2.99 46.48 -39.77
N ASN A 242 1.73 46.09 -39.64
CA ASN A 242 0.74 46.23 -40.70
C ASN A 242 0.51 47.73 -41.05
N LYS A 243 0.43 48.63 -40.07
CA LYS A 243 0.36 50.07 -40.31
C LYS A 243 1.61 50.58 -41.02
N MET A 244 2.79 50.10 -40.63
CA MET A 244 4.04 50.49 -41.31
C MET A 244 4.10 49.98 -42.78
N ILE A 245 3.45 48.88 -43.09
CA ILE A 245 3.31 48.40 -44.47
C ILE A 245 2.39 49.29 -45.27
N GLU A 246 1.26 49.75 -44.69
CA GLU A 246 0.34 50.69 -45.30
C GLU A 246 1.02 52.03 -45.59
N GLU A 247 1.90 52.49 -44.71
CA GLU A 247 2.72 53.68 -44.86
C GLU A 247 3.97 53.50 -45.77
N GLY A 248 4.23 52.28 -46.23
CA GLY A 248 5.36 51.96 -47.13
C GLY A 248 6.71 51.87 -46.42
N VAL A 249 6.75 51.81 -45.06
CA VAL A 249 7.99 51.82 -44.25
C VAL A 249 8.45 50.38 -43.91
N ALA A 250 7.55 49.40 -43.96
CA ALA A 250 7.87 47.98 -43.76
C ALA A 250 7.49 47.15 -44.99
N THR A 251 8.10 45.95 -45.09
CA THR A 251 7.86 45.03 -46.21
C THR A 251 6.74 44.05 -45.91
N ARG A 252 6.09 43.52 -46.96
CA ARG A 252 5.13 42.42 -46.82
C ARG A 252 5.74 41.19 -46.17
N SER A 253 7.05 40.97 -46.36
CA SER A 253 7.78 39.87 -45.73
C SER A 253 7.83 40.03 -44.21
N ASP A 254 8.04 41.25 -43.71
CA ASP A 254 8.03 41.53 -42.27
C ASP A 254 6.67 41.21 -41.65
N GLY A 255 5.58 41.64 -42.32
CA GLY A 255 4.21 41.32 -41.89
C GLY A 255 3.94 39.81 -41.82
N LEU A 256 4.37 39.06 -42.82
CA LEU A 256 4.20 37.61 -42.83
C LEU A 256 5.04 36.93 -41.71
N SER A 257 6.24 37.40 -41.45
CA SER A 257 7.10 36.87 -40.37
C SER A 257 6.48 37.09 -38.99
N VAL A 258 5.89 38.26 -38.76
CA VAL A 258 5.17 38.56 -37.49
C VAL A 258 3.88 37.74 -37.41
N ALA A 259 3.14 37.56 -38.51
CA ALA A 259 1.92 36.71 -38.53
C ALA A 259 2.21 35.25 -38.17
N VAL A 260 3.34 34.67 -38.64
CA VAL A 260 3.81 33.37 -38.21
C VAL A 260 4.04 33.32 -36.70
N LYS A 261 4.64 34.40 -36.16
CA LYS A 261 4.95 34.49 -34.73
C LYS A 261 3.67 34.61 -33.88
N VAL A 262 2.62 35.28 -34.36
CA VAL A 262 1.28 35.30 -33.72
C VAL A 262 0.73 33.88 -33.64
N ASN A 263 0.75 33.13 -34.75
CA ASN A 263 0.28 31.73 -34.73
C ASN A 263 1.06 30.85 -33.76
N GLU A 264 2.39 30.99 -33.67
CA GLU A 264 3.21 30.26 -32.71
C GLU A 264 2.82 30.63 -31.26
N ALA A 265 2.52 31.87 -30.98
CA ALA A 265 2.07 32.34 -29.66
C ALA A 265 0.69 31.77 -29.32
N GLU A 266 -0.26 31.76 -30.26
CA GLU A 266 -1.59 31.19 -30.09
C GLU A 266 -1.49 29.66 -29.81
N MET A 267 -0.68 28.95 -30.58
CA MET A 267 -0.44 27.51 -30.36
C MET A 267 0.20 27.24 -29.00
N THR A 268 1.09 28.11 -28.56
CA THR A 268 1.75 28.00 -27.24
C THR A 268 0.74 28.23 -26.11
N LEU A 269 -0.11 29.23 -26.22
CA LEU A 269 -1.18 29.48 -25.26
C LEU A 269 -2.16 28.31 -25.18
N GLN A 270 -2.57 27.77 -26.34
CA GLN A 270 -3.46 26.61 -26.37
C GLN A 270 -2.85 25.40 -25.69
N LYS A 271 -1.58 25.11 -25.98
CA LYS A 271 -0.85 23.99 -25.34
C LYS A 271 -0.76 24.13 -23.82
N VAL A 272 -0.55 25.35 -23.31
CA VAL A 272 -0.53 25.60 -21.87
C VAL A 272 -1.91 25.47 -21.25
N ASN A 273 -2.95 25.95 -21.94
CA ASN A 273 -4.35 25.78 -21.52
C ASN A 273 -4.73 24.31 -21.38
N ASP A 274 -4.41 23.49 -22.39
CA ASP A 274 -4.67 22.06 -22.36
C ASP A 274 -3.91 21.39 -21.20
N GLY A 275 -2.63 21.75 -21.00
CA GLY A 275 -1.81 21.28 -19.89
C GLY A 275 -2.40 21.65 -18.52
N LEU A 276 -2.93 22.85 -18.37
CA LEU A 276 -3.57 23.32 -17.13
C LEU A 276 -4.84 22.51 -16.83
N VAL A 277 -5.69 22.26 -17.83
CA VAL A 277 -6.91 21.46 -17.67
C VAL A 277 -6.55 20.04 -17.22
N LEU A 278 -5.59 19.38 -17.89
CA LEU A 278 -5.15 18.04 -17.55
C LEU A 278 -4.54 17.97 -16.14
N SER A 279 -3.75 18.98 -15.77
CA SER A 279 -3.13 19.05 -14.44
C SER A 279 -4.16 19.28 -13.33
N LYS A 280 -5.21 20.09 -13.56
CA LYS A 280 -6.34 20.21 -12.64
C LYS A 280 -7.14 18.92 -12.48
N MET A 281 -7.35 18.17 -13.56
CA MET A 281 -7.97 16.83 -13.50
C MET A 281 -7.12 15.86 -12.66
N LEU A 282 -5.80 15.88 -12.83
CA LEU A 282 -4.88 15.06 -12.03
C LEU A 282 -4.91 15.47 -10.54
N LEU A 283 -5.00 16.76 -10.24
CA LEU A 283 -5.14 17.25 -8.87
C LEU A 283 -6.45 16.73 -8.25
N CYS A 284 -7.58 16.87 -8.95
CA CYS A 284 -8.88 16.37 -8.49
C CYS A 284 -8.82 14.85 -8.18
N GLN A 285 -8.22 14.07 -9.06
CA GLN A 285 -8.02 12.64 -8.83
C GLN A 285 -7.13 12.35 -7.60
N THR A 286 -6.06 13.13 -7.42
CA THR A 286 -5.12 12.95 -6.31
C THR A 286 -5.77 13.25 -4.96
N ILE A 287 -6.58 14.31 -4.87
CA ILE A 287 -7.28 14.74 -3.65
C ILE A 287 -8.65 14.06 -3.46
N GLY A 288 -9.04 13.19 -4.42
CA GLY A 288 -10.28 12.41 -4.35
C GLY A 288 -11.57 13.19 -4.64
N LEU A 289 -11.48 14.24 -5.46
CA LEU A 289 -12.63 14.95 -6.01
C LEU A 289 -13.04 14.37 -7.38
N PRO A 290 -14.28 14.66 -7.85
CA PRO A 290 -14.67 14.35 -9.22
C PRO A 290 -13.72 15.01 -10.23
N ILE A 291 -13.34 14.29 -11.29
CA ILE A 291 -12.35 14.73 -12.28
C ILE A 291 -12.75 16.03 -12.97
N ASN A 292 -14.06 16.28 -13.12
CA ASN A 292 -14.61 17.44 -13.80
C ASN A 292 -14.92 18.61 -12.86
N GLU A 293 -14.52 18.55 -11.58
CA GLU A 293 -14.78 19.63 -10.65
C GLU A 293 -13.86 20.84 -10.95
N THR A 294 -14.45 22.02 -10.99
CA THR A 294 -13.69 23.24 -11.23
C THR A 294 -13.04 23.70 -9.93
N VAL A 295 -11.72 23.65 -9.86
CA VAL A 295 -10.93 24.05 -8.70
C VAL A 295 -10.09 25.29 -9.01
N ILE A 296 -9.95 26.17 -8.00
CA ILE A 296 -9.06 27.33 -8.01
C ILE A 296 -8.12 27.17 -6.81
N LEU A 297 -6.82 27.36 -7.06
CA LEU A 297 -5.82 27.27 -6.00
C LEU A 297 -5.51 28.66 -5.44
N ALA A 298 -5.27 28.72 -4.14
CA ALA A 298 -4.98 29.99 -3.46
C ALA A 298 -3.71 30.68 -4.00
N ASP A 299 -2.75 29.89 -4.48
CA ASP A 299 -1.47 30.40 -4.99
C ASP A 299 -1.49 30.65 -6.52
N GLU A 300 -2.62 30.41 -7.22
CA GLU A 300 -2.73 30.68 -8.66
C GLU A 300 -2.59 32.16 -8.98
N ASP A 301 -2.94 33.04 -8.04
CA ASP A 301 -2.99 34.48 -8.24
C ASP A 301 -1.82 35.26 -7.59
N ASN A 302 -0.94 34.56 -6.86
CA ASN A 302 0.21 35.17 -6.24
C ASN A 302 1.28 35.52 -7.27
N GLU A 303 1.60 36.78 -7.45
CA GLU A 303 2.61 37.26 -8.42
C GLU A 303 4.03 36.72 -8.12
N ASN A 304 4.34 36.52 -6.85
CA ASN A 304 5.59 35.91 -6.41
C ASN A 304 5.29 34.70 -5.55
N ILE A 305 5.76 33.54 -5.97
CA ILE A 305 5.71 32.34 -5.17
C ILE A 305 6.69 32.52 -4.00
N ALA A 306 6.13 32.81 -2.80
CA ALA A 306 6.96 33.05 -1.62
C ALA A 306 7.92 31.88 -1.38
N VAL A 307 9.22 32.14 -1.53
CA VAL A 307 10.26 31.15 -1.24
C VAL A 307 10.58 31.24 0.25
N VAL A 308 10.34 30.17 1.00
CA VAL A 308 10.80 30.06 2.38
C VAL A 308 12.25 29.60 2.33
N GLU A 309 13.17 30.41 2.85
CA GLU A 309 14.55 29.97 3.04
C GLU A 309 14.55 28.88 4.13
N LEU A 310 14.67 27.63 3.71
CA LEU A 310 15.04 26.55 4.63
C LEU A 310 16.57 26.55 4.73
N THR A 311 17.08 26.87 5.91
CA THR A 311 18.48 26.58 6.25
C THR A 311 18.64 25.07 6.38
N PRO A 312 19.44 24.43 5.53
CA PRO A 312 19.58 22.97 5.54
C PRO A 312 20.60 22.53 6.59
N GLU A 313 20.32 22.74 7.86
CA GLU A 313 21.07 22.11 8.97
C GLU A 313 20.43 20.77 9.40
N LEU A 314 19.70 20.13 8.52
CA LEU A 314 19.03 18.90 8.84
C LEU A 314 19.98 17.71 8.60
N ASP A 315 20.35 17.05 9.71
CA ASP A 315 21.30 15.96 9.76
C ASP A 315 20.74 14.66 9.16
N VAL A 316 21.59 13.88 8.52
CA VAL A 316 21.31 12.50 8.05
C VAL A 316 20.76 11.64 9.20
N ALA A 317 21.17 11.87 10.45
CA ALA A 317 20.64 11.18 11.62
C ALA A 317 19.12 11.32 11.74
N THR A 318 18.56 12.49 11.47
CA THR A 318 17.11 12.74 11.45
C THR A 318 16.39 11.83 10.45
N ALA A 319 16.96 11.63 9.25
CA ALA A 319 16.40 10.73 8.25
C ALA A 319 16.40 9.27 8.71
N VAL A 320 17.49 8.83 9.34
CA VAL A 320 17.61 7.44 9.85
C VAL A 320 16.58 7.15 10.92
N GLU A 321 16.26 8.12 11.78
CA GLU A 321 15.28 7.95 12.85
C GLU A 321 13.83 8.02 12.37
N ASN A 322 13.54 8.88 11.39
CA ASN A 322 12.16 9.19 11.02
C ASN A 322 11.64 8.39 9.83
N ARG A 323 12.52 7.86 8.97
CA ARG A 323 12.05 7.17 7.75
C ARG A 323 11.35 5.86 8.03
N PRO A 324 10.05 5.74 7.67
CA PRO A 324 9.28 4.54 7.91
C PRO A 324 9.78 3.35 7.09
N GLU A 325 10.42 3.57 5.94
CA GLU A 325 11.00 2.52 5.11
C GLU A 325 12.16 1.79 5.82
N LEU A 326 12.98 2.51 6.58
CA LEU A 326 14.05 1.90 7.39
C LEU A 326 13.46 1.08 8.54
N LYS A 327 12.44 1.60 9.23
CA LYS A 327 11.73 0.88 10.29
C LYS A 327 11.10 -0.42 9.77
N MET A 328 10.57 -0.40 8.55
CA MET A 328 10.05 -1.61 7.88
C MET A 328 11.17 -2.63 7.63
N LEU A 329 12.33 -2.22 7.13
CA LEU A 329 13.48 -3.11 6.91
C LEU A 329 14.03 -3.67 8.22
N GLU A 330 14.12 -2.86 9.28
CA GLU A 330 14.46 -3.32 10.62
C GLU A 330 13.46 -4.36 11.15
N GLY A 331 12.16 -4.13 10.90
CA GLY A 331 11.09 -5.11 11.13
C GLY A 331 11.35 -6.42 10.38
N GLY A 332 11.74 -6.34 9.11
CA GLY A 332 12.11 -7.48 8.27
C GLY A 332 13.27 -8.31 8.87
N VAL A 333 14.29 -7.64 9.38
CA VAL A 333 15.41 -8.31 10.10
C VAL A 333 14.92 -8.99 11.37
N LYS A 334 14.09 -8.32 12.19
CA LYS A 334 13.49 -8.89 13.40
C LYS A 334 12.63 -10.10 13.06
N LEU A 335 11.83 -10.02 11.99
CA LEU A 335 10.97 -11.09 11.49
C LEU A 335 11.79 -12.32 11.09
N SER A 336 12.86 -12.14 10.31
CA SER A 336 13.76 -13.21 9.89
C SER A 336 14.39 -13.95 11.09
N LYS A 337 14.74 -13.21 12.18
CA LYS A 337 15.20 -13.83 13.43
C LYS A 337 14.12 -14.71 14.07
N GLN A 338 12.84 -14.30 14.04
CA GLN A 338 11.75 -15.12 14.59
C GLN A 338 11.50 -16.38 13.74
N VAL A 339 11.63 -16.30 12.41
CA VAL A 339 11.60 -17.48 11.53
C VAL A 339 12.68 -18.49 11.98
N THR A 340 13.89 -18.02 12.24
CA THR A 340 14.97 -18.85 12.77
C THR A 340 14.58 -19.52 14.11
N ASN A 341 13.87 -18.82 14.99
CA ASN A 341 13.41 -19.35 16.27
C ASN A 341 12.32 -20.42 16.09
N ILE A 342 11.41 -20.25 15.14
CA ILE A 342 10.42 -21.27 14.77
C ILE A 342 11.10 -22.54 14.26
N LEU A 343 12.09 -22.40 13.38
CA LEU A 343 12.84 -23.55 12.87
C LEU A 343 13.58 -24.29 13.97
N LYS A 344 14.17 -23.58 14.94
CA LYS A 344 14.81 -24.20 16.12
C LYS A 344 13.83 -24.99 16.96
N ALA A 345 12.56 -24.56 17.04
CA ALA A 345 11.52 -25.26 17.77
C ALA A 345 11.29 -26.70 17.27
N GLY A 346 11.63 -26.98 16.00
CA GLY A 346 11.52 -28.31 15.41
C GLY A 346 12.38 -29.40 16.06
N ASN A 347 13.43 -29.02 16.83
CA ASN A 347 14.26 -29.95 17.61
C ASN A 347 13.93 -29.95 19.11
N LEU A 348 12.95 -29.18 19.55
CA LEU A 348 12.58 -29.09 20.96
C LEU A 348 11.35 -29.95 21.27
N PRO A 349 11.22 -30.42 22.52
CA PRO A 349 10.05 -31.16 22.94
C PRO A 349 8.77 -30.35 22.73
N MET A 350 7.68 -31.04 22.43
CA MET A 350 6.33 -30.47 22.33
C MET A 350 5.44 -31.13 23.38
N VAL A 351 4.71 -30.34 24.15
CA VAL A 351 3.81 -30.81 25.20
C VAL A 351 2.43 -30.18 25.00
N GLY A 352 1.40 -31.02 24.93
CA GLY A 352 0.01 -30.62 24.87
C GLY A 352 -0.85 -31.40 25.85
N LEU A 353 -1.85 -30.74 26.40
CA LEU A 353 -2.93 -31.39 27.14
C LEU A 353 -4.05 -31.72 26.13
N THR A 354 -4.58 -32.95 26.25
CA THR A 354 -5.72 -33.38 25.44
C THR A 354 -6.82 -33.85 26.38
N GLY A 355 -8.05 -33.55 26.01
CA GLY A 355 -9.22 -34.03 26.74
C GLY A 355 -10.39 -34.17 25.80
N GLY A 356 -11.28 -35.07 26.05
CA GLY A 356 -12.42 -35.23 25.17
C GLY A 356 -13.51 -36.14 25.73
N TYR A 357 -14.63 -36.09 25.02
CA TYR A 357 -15.75 -36.99 25.21
C TYR A 357 -16.05 -37.68 23.88
N ALA A 358 -15.99 -38.98 23.87
CA ALA A 358 -16.29 -39.79 22.69
C ALA A 358 -17.54 -40.63 22.92
N VAL A 359 -18.37 -40.76 21.90
CA VAL A 359 -19.56 -41.58 21.86
C VAL A 359 -19.45 -42.54 20.70
N THR A 360 -19.70 -43.84 20.97
CA THR A 360 -19.64 -44.84 19.92
C THR A 360 -20.90 -45.73 19.95
N ASN A 361 -21.28 -46.23 18.78
CA ASN A 361 -22.29 -47.28 18.62
C ASN A 361 -21.79 -48.22 17.53
N PRO A 362 -21.55 -49.53 17.85
CA PRO A 362 -21.74 -50.20 19.14
C PRO A 362 -20.84 -49.66 20.27
N SER A 363 -21.24 -49.94 21.51
CA SER A 363 -20.51 -49.51 22.70
C SER A 363 -19.18 -50.26 22.83
N LEU A 364 -18.07 -49.52 22.99
CA LEU A 364 -16.72 -50.08 23.18
C LEU A 364 -16.49 -50.75 24.55
N PHE A 365 -17.27 -50.39 25.54
CA PHE A 365 -17.04 -50.77 26.93
C PHE A 365 -18.01 -51.79 27.48
N ASN A 366 -19.01 -52.23 26.70
CA ASN A 366 -20.09 -53.08 27.20
C ASN A 366 -20.44 -54.18 26.20
N GLY A 367 -19.45 -54.98 25.74
CA GLY A 367 -19.64 -56.13 24.90
C GLY A 367 -20.32 -55.86 23.55
N PHE A 368 -20.01 -54.73 22.93
CA PHE A 368 -20.55 -54.28 21.62
C PHE A 368 -22.07 -54.22 21.53
N GLN A 369 -22.75 -53.98 22.66
CA GLN A 369 -24.17 -53.68 22.57
C GLN A 369 -24.45 -52.52 21.63
N ARG A 370 -25.44 -52.67 20.75
CA ARG A 370 -25.89 -51.60 19.82
C ARG A 370 -26.57 -50.47 20.58
N LYS A 371 -25.79 -49.79 21.45
CA LYS A 371 -26.22 -48.60 22.20
C LYS A 371 -25.16 -47.52 22.08
N PHE A 372 -25.59 -46.25 21.97
CA PHE A 372 -24.69 -45.15 22.11
C PHE A 372 -24.17 -45.07 23.55
N GLN A 373 -22.87 -45.23 23.72
CA GLN A 373 -22.22 -45.10 25.01
C GLN A 373 -21.04 -44.17 24.86
N GLY A 374 -20.96 -43.21 25.80
CA GLY A 374 -19.90 -42.21 25.84
C GLY A 374 -18.87 -42.49 26.92
N PHE A 375 -17.66 -42.03 26.67
CA PHE A 375 -16.59 -42.01 27.67
C PHE A 375 -15.81 -40.71 27.53
N TRP A 376 -15.22 -40.26 28.61
CA TRP A 376 -14.32 -39.11 28.61
C TRP A 376 -12.88 -39.59 28.77
N ASN A 377 -11.94 -38.82 28.21
CA ASN A 377 -10.52 -39.04 28.35
C ASN A 377 -9.81 -37.72 28.63
N VAL A 378 -8.75 -37.79 29.41
CA VAL A 378 -7.80 -36.64 29.60
C VAL A 378 -6.41 -37.24 29.54
N GLY A 379 -5.54 -36.56 28.79
CA GLY A 379 -4.17 -37.02 28.56
C GLY A 379 -3.17 -35.91 28.39
N VAL A 380 -1.91 -36.24 28.44
CA VAL A 380 -0.78 -35.38 28.11
C VAL A 380 -0.09 -36.02 26.92
N LEU A 381 0.05 -35.21 25.86
CA LEU A 381 0.79 -35.61 24.66
C LEU A 381 2.19 -34.97 24.75
N VAL A 382 3.21 -35.82 24.75
CA VAL A 382 4.62 -35.35 24.69
C VAL A 382 5.26 -35.93 23.44
N ARG A 383 5.78 -35.05 22.58
CA ARG A 383 6.55 -35.42 21.40
C ARG A 383 7.97 -34.88 21.53
N VAL A 384 8.96 -35.76 21.47
CA VAL A 384 10.38 -35.42 21.52
C VAL A 384 11.04 -35.90 20.22
N PRO A 385 11.45 -35.00 19.32
CA PRO A 385 12.22 -35.40 18.15
C PRO A 385 13.60 -35.91 18.58
N ILE A 386 13.89 -37.19 18.29
CA ILE A 386 15.17 -37.80 18.71
C ILE A 386 16.22 -37.64 17.60
N TRP A 387 15.84 -37.90 16.36
CA TRP A 387 16.78 -37.88 15.24
C TRP A 387 16.12 -37.43 13.94
N ASN A 388 16.74 -36.48 13.23
CA ASN A 388 16.22 -35.94 11.99
C ASN A 388 17.32 -35.70 10.93
N TRP A 389 18.43 -36.44 11.01
CA TRP A 389 19.55 -36.37 10.05
C TRP A 389 20.11 -34.96 9.84
N GLY A 390 19.97 -34.07 10.80
CA GLY A 390 20.45 -32.70 10.72
C GLY A 390 19.56 -31.72 9.94
N ASP A 391 18.36 -32.14 9.51
CA ASP A 391 17.44 -31.28 8.74
C ASP A 391 17.20 -29.91 9.37
N VAL A 392 16.86 -29.89 10.66
CA VAL A 392 16.64 -28.62 11.39
C VAL A 392 17.92 -27.80 11.47
N MET A 393 19.08 -28.43 11.62
CA MET A 393 20.37 -27.70 11.65
C MET A 393 20.64 -26.99 10.33
N TYR A 394 20.42 -27.64 9.19
CA TYR A 394 20.61 -27.04 7.88
C TYR A 394 19.57 -25.93 7.61
N LYS A 395 18.31 -26.15 7.97
CA LYS A 395 17.25 -25.13 7.89
C LYS A 395 17.58 -23.87 8.74
N VAL A 396 18.10 -24.07 9.95
CA VAL A 396 18.53 -22.97 10.82
C VAL A 396 19.74 -22.23 10.22
N ARG A 397 20.69 -22.94 9.62
CA ARG A 397 21.83 -22.30 8.93
C ARG A 397 21.37 -21.50 7.73
N ALA A 398 20.48 -22.02 6.91
CA ALA A 398 19.89 -21.31 5.77
C ALA A 398 19.13 -20.06 6.24
N SER A 399 18.31 -20.17 7.28
CA SER A 399 17.56 -19.04 7.85
C SER A 399 18.46 -17.96 8.45
N LYS A 400 19.60 -18.34 9.06
CA LYS A 400 20.61 -17.38 9.49
C LYS A 400 21.24 -16.63 8.31
N GLY A 401 21.49 -17.32 7.20
CA GLY A 401 21.90 -16.71 5.93
C GLY A 401 20.89 -15.67 5.45
N ALA A 402 19.59 -16.00 5.47
CA ALA A 402 18.52 -15.04 5.13
C ALA A 402 18.51 -13.82 6.06
N THR A 403 18.78 -14.01 7.36
CA THR A 403 18.92 -12.88 8.29
C THR A 403 20.13 -12.00 7.96
N THR A 404 21.23 -12.60 7.51
CA THR A 404 22.42 -11.85 7.05
C THR A 404 22.09 -11.02 5.80
N ILE A 405 21.36 -11.60 4.83
CA ILE A 405 20.89 -10.87 3.64
C ILE A 405 20.04 -9.67 4.07
N ALA A 406 19.03 -9.87 4.93
CA ALA A 406 18.17 -8.78 5.39
C ALA A 406 18.97 -7.66 6.12
N ASN A 407 20.03 -8.00 6.86
CA ASN A 407 20.90 -7.00 7.46
C ASN A 407 21.72 -6.22 6.41
N LEU A 408 22.22 -6.88 5.37
CA LEU A 408 22.96 -6.22 4.29
C LEU A 408 22.03 -5.28 3.50
N GLU A 409 20.80 -5.71 3.21
CA GLU A 409 19.77 -4.87 2.56
C GLU A 409 19.42 -3.64 3.41
N LEU A 410 19.34 -3.79 4.73
CA LEU A 410 19.15 -2.66 5.65
C LEU A 410 20.33 -1.69 5.62
N GLN A 411 21.57 -2.19 5.58
CA GLN A 411 22.77 -1.34 5.48
C GLN A 411 22.79 -0.59 4.14
N GLU A 412 22.54 -1.28 3.03
CA GLU A 412 22.45 -0.68 1.70
C GLU A 412 21.35 0.40 1.64
N ALA A 413 20.20 0.15 2.27
CA ALA A 413 19.12 1.13 2.35
C ALA A 413 19.52 2.39 3.12
N ARG A 414 20.29 2.25 4.22
CA ARG A 414 20.83 3.40 4.98
C ARG A 414 21.78 4.23 4.13
N GLU A 415 22.71 3.59 3.41
CA GLU A 415 23.64 4.26 2.50
C GLU A 415 22.90 5.00 1.37
N LYS A 416 21.87 4.37 0.79
CA LYS A 416 21.03 5.01 -0.24
C LYS A 416 20.26 6.22 0.31
N ILE A 417 19.78 6.15 1.54
CA ILE A 417 19.07 7.27 2.19
C ILE A 417 20.05 8.41 2.48
N GLU A 418 21.23 8.12 3.00
CA GLU A 418 22.28 9.13 3.20
C GLU A 418 22.62 9.84 1.89
N LEU A 419 22.84 9.09 0.81
CA LEU A 419 23.06 9.66 -0.52
C LEU A 419 21.89 10.52 -0.97
N GLN A 420 20.64 10.05 -0.79
CA GLN A 420 19.44 10.79 -1.18
C GLN A 420 19.28 12.11 -0.42
N VAL A 421 19.54 12.13 0.89
CA VAL A 421 19.49 13.35 1.70
C VAL A 421 20.54 14.35 1.21
N ASN A 422 21.78 13.91 1.02
CA ASN A 422 22.85 14.76 0.49
C ASN A 422 22.53 15.31 -0.89
N GLN A 423 21.99 14.48 -1.80
CA GLN A 423 21.57 14.93 -3.13
C GLN A 423 20.43 15.95 -3.06
N ASN A 424 19.44 15.76 -2.19
CA ASN A 424 18.32 16.69 -2.06
C ASN A 424 18.76 18.00 -1.39
N THR A 425 19.67 17.97 -0.44
CA THR A 425 20.30 19.17 0.13
C THR A 425 21.06 19.97 -0.95
N PHE A 426 21.82 19.26 -1.79
CA PHE A 426 22.50 19.88 -2.93
C PHE A 426 21.50 20.52 -3.91
N ARG A 427 20.39 19.82 -4.23
CA ARG A 427 19.33 20.33 -5.13
C ARG A 427 18.66 21.58 -4.60
N VAL A 428 18.39 21.67 -3.29
CA VAL A 428 17.84 22.90 -2.68
C VAL A 428 18.79 24.07 -2.91
N ASN A 429 20.08 23.88 -2.65
CA ASN A 429 21.10 24.92 -2.86
C ASN A 429 21.24 25.30 -4.35
N GLU A 430 21.18 24.33 -5.26
CA GLU A 430 21.20 24.57 -6.70
C GLU A 430 19.97 25.33 -7.17
N ALA A 431 18.78 24.96 -6.71
CA ALA A 431 17.52 25.64 -7.05
C ALA A 431 17.53 27.11 -6.61
N ASN A 432 18.02 27.40 -5.40
CA ASN A 432 18.16 28.79 -4.92
C ASN A 432 19.12 29.59 -5.79
N LYS A 433 20.27 29.03 -6.19
CA LYS A 433 21.20 29.68 -7.13
C LYS A 433 20.56 29.95 -8.49
N LYS A 434 19.84 28.97 -9.05
CA LYS A 434 19.09 29.11 -10.30
C LYS A 434 18.05 30.20 -10.21
N LEU A 435 17.32 30.33 -9.10
CA LEU A 435 16.36 31.38 -8.88
C LEU A 435 17.03 32.78 -8.92
N THR A 436 18.16 32.96 -8.22
CA THR A 436 18.92 34.20 -8.24
C THR A 436 19.38 34.58 -9.65
N MET A 437 19.86 33.58 -10.41
CA MET A 437 20.29 33.79 -11.82
C MET A 437 19.09 34.11 -12.73
N ALA A 438 17.94 33.48 -12.55
CA ALA A 438 16.72 33.76 -13.30
C ALA A 438 16.20 35.18 -13.03
N GLN A 439 16.23 35.65 -11.78
CA GLN A 439 15.86 37.00 -11.40
C GLN A 439 16.77 38.04 -12.08
N SER A 440 18.09 37.79 -12.13
CA SER A 440 19.02 38.64 -12.86
C SER A 440 18.77 38.65 -14.38
N SER A 441 18.39 37.51 -14.93
CA SER A 441 18.08 37.34 -16.37
C SER A 441 16.83 38.12 -16.77
N ILE A 442 15.80 38.12 -15.93
CA ILE A 442 14.56 38.90 -16.16
C ILE A 442 14.85 40.38 -16.24
N ALA A 443 15.58 40.95 -15.29
CA ALA A 443 15.90 42.39 -15.29
C ALA A 443 16.58 42.84 -16.60
N ARG A 444 17.44 41.96 -17.15
CA ARG A 444 18.10 42.25 -18.45
C ARG A 444 17.15 42.06 -19.63
N ALA A 445 16.29 41.02 -19.59
CA ALA A 445 15.33 40.75 -20.66
C ALA A 445 14.23 41.84 -20.74
N ASP A 446 13.77 42.33 -19.60
CA ASP A 446 12.81 43.47 -19.53
C ASP A 446 13.40 44.74 -20.14
N GLU A 447 14.65 45.08 -19.80
CA GLU A 447 15.31 46.26 -20.36
C GLU A 447 15.62 46.07 -21.84
N ASN A 448 16.03 44.88 -22.30
CA ASN A 448 16.23 44.59 -23.71
C ASN A 448 14.92 44.73 -24.50
N LEU A 449 13.82 44.20 -24.00
CA LEU A 449 12.50 44.34 -24.63
C LEU A 449 12.05 45.80 -24.68
N ARG A 450 12.24 46.54 -23.57
CA ARG A 450 11.92 47.99 -23.50
C ARG A 450 12.70 48.75 -24.55
N THR A 451 14.00 48.53 -24.65
CA THR A 451 14.89 49.22 -25.60
C THR A 451 14.55 48.85 -27.04
N ALA A 452 14.28 47.57 -27.31
CA ALA A 452 13.88 47.11 -28.64
C ALA A 452 12.55 47.75 -29.09
N ASN A 453 11.55 47.81 -28.19
CA ASN A 453 10.27 48.47 -28.49
C ASN A 453 10.42 49.95 -28.76
N LEU A 454 11.24 50.69 -27.98
CA LEU A 454 11.51 52.12 -28.22
C LEU A 454 12.22 52.33 -29.56
N GLY A 455 13.29 51.56 -29.85
CA GLY A 455 14.01 51.68 -31.11
C GLY A 455 13.15 51.30 -32.32
N PHE A 456 12.20 50.43 -32.17
CA PHE A 456 11.23 50.09 -33.20
C PHE A 456 10.25 51.24 -33.46
N GLN A 457 9.74 51.89 -32.40
CA GLN A 457 8.86 53.07 -32.51
C GLN A 457 9.56 54.23 -33.19
N GLU A 458 10.87 54.40 -32.97
CA GLU A 458 11.70 55.40 -33.62
C GLU A 458 12.19 54.99 -35.02
N GLY A 459 11.80 53.81 -35.50
CA GLY A 459 12.18 53.29 -36.83
C GLY A 459 13.63 52.84 -36.97
N VAL A 460 14.38 52.72 -35.88
CA VAL A 460 15.81 52.35 -35.87
C VAL A 460 16.02 50.84 -35.76
N ILE A 461 15.07 50.13 -35.21
CA ILE A 461 15.14 48.66 -34.99
C ILE A 461 14.10 47.94 -35.85
N SER A 462 14.49 46.80 -36.45
CA SER A 462 13.60 45.99 -37.28
C SER A 462 12.55 45.19 -36.44
N PRO A 463 11.39 44.84 -37.05
CA PRO A 463 10.43 43.95 -36.41
C PRO A 463 11.02 42.62 -35.92
N THR A 464 11.99 42.09 -36.67
CA THR A 464 12.68 40.82 -36.33
C THR A 464 13.43 40.94 -34.99
N THR A 465 14.15 42.03 -34.78
CA THR A 465 14.88 42.27 -33.51
C THR A 465 13.91 42.42 -32.32
N VAL A 466 12.73 43.04 -32.53
CA VAL A 466 11.71 43.12 -31.50
C VAL A 466 11.18 41.70 -31.17
N MET A 467 10.90 40.86 -32.19
CA MET A 467 10.47 39.50 -31.97
C MET A 467 11.51 38.67 -31.21
N GLU A 468 12.79 38.85 -31.50
CA GLU A 468 13.90 38.23 -30.75
C GLU A 468 13.92 38.68 -29.29
N ALA A 469 13.78 39.95 -29.01
CA ALA A 469 13.69 40.51 -27.65
C ALA A 469 12.46 40.01 -26.90
N GLN A 470 11.27 39.94 -27.56
CA GLN A 470 10.05 39.35 -26.99
C GLN A 470 10.22 37.86 -26.68
N THR A 471 10.88 37.10 -27.55
CA THR A 471 11.16 35.69 -27.32
C THR A 471 12.13 35.49 -26.15
N ALA A 472 13.20 36.30 -26.05
CA ALA A 472 14.14 36.26 -24.95
C ALA A 472 13.46 36.62 -23.61
N TRP A 473 12.55 37.58 -23.62
CA TRP A 473 11.74 37.96 -22.48
C TRP A 473 10.82 36.81 -22.03
N LEU A 474 10.09 36.17 -22.96
CA LEU A 474 9.24 35.00 -22.66
C LEU A 474 10.07 33.89 -22.02
N GLN A 475 11.26 33.59 -22.55
CA GLN A 475 12.15 32.55 -22.01
C GLN A 475 12.63 32.90 -20.59
N ALA A 476 13.05 34.14 -20.34
CA ALA A 476 13.49 34.59 -19.02
C ALA A 476 12.38 34.49 -17.98
N GLN A 477 11.16 34.95 -18.34
CA GLN A 477 9.98 34.83 -17.46
C GLN A 477 9.61 33.39 -17.17
N SER A 478 9.62 32.50 -18.20
CA SER A 478 9.38 31.09 -18.02
C SER A 478 10.41 30.44 -17.09
N GLN A 479 11.69 30.76 -17.28
CA GLN A 479 12.78 30.25 -16.42
C GLN A 479 12.63 30.70 -14.95
N LYS A 480 12.14 31.92 -14.70
CA LYS A 480 11.84 32.40 -13.34
C LYS A 480 10.74 31.52 -12.71
N ILE A 481 9.61 31.35 -13.41
CA ILE A 481 8.50 30.54 -12.92
C ILE A 481 9.00 29.11 -12.58
N ASP A 482 9.78 28.52 -13.51
CA ASP A 482 10.32 27.19 -13.30
C ASP A 482 11.28 27.16 -12.09
N ALA A 483 12.15 28.16 -11.92
CA ALA A 483 13.08 28.22 -10.79
C ALA A 483 12.37 28.41 -9.44
N GLU A 484 11.30 29.24 -9.37
CA GLU A 484 10.48 29.39 -8.16
C GLU A 484 9.80 28.06 -7.75
N ILE A 485 9.26 27.34 -8.72
CA ILE A 485 8.66 26.01 -8.49
C ILE A 485 9.72 24.97 -8.11
N ASP A 486 10.89 24.99 -8.76
CA ASP A 486 11.98 24.06 -8.44
C ASP A 486 12.48 24.24 -7.00
N VAL A 487 12.52 25.48 -6.49
CA VAL A 487 12.84 25.71 -5.07
C VAL A 487 11.81 25.07 -4.16
N ARG A 488 10.52 25.26 -4.44
CA ARG A 488 9.44 24.64 -3.65
C ARG A 488 9.51 23.12 -3.66
N LEU A 489 9.63 22.54 -4.86
CA LEU A 489 9.66 21.08 -5.02
C LEU A 489 10.92 20.47 -4.39
N SER A 490 12.08 21.12 -4.52
CA SER A 490 13.32 20.64 -3.88
C SER A 490 13.24 20.65 -2.36
N GLN A 491 12.53 21.62 -1.77
CA GLN A 491 12.25 21.64 -0.32
C GLN A 491 11.36 20.48 0.11
N VAL A 492 10.29 20.20 -0.65
CA VAL A 492 9.39 19.05 -0.40
C VAL A 492 10.16 17.73 -0.57
N ASP A 493 11.02 17.62 -1.59
CA ASP A 493 11.89 16.46 -1.78
C ASP A 493 12.83 16.22 -0.60
N LEU A 494 13.41 17.31 -0.04
CA LEU A 494 14.27 17.24 1.13
C LEU A 494 13.48 16.80 2.36
N GLN A 495 12.32 17.42 2.65
CA GLN A 495 11.47 17.04 3.78
C GLN A 495 11.03 15.58 3.71
N LYS A 496 10.65 15.08 2.52
CA LYS A 496 10.34 13.67 2.30
C LYS A 496 11.55 12.79 2.54
N SER A 497 12.74 13.17 2.07
CA SER A 497 13.96 12.40 2.26
C SER A 497 14.39 12.31 3.72
N LEU A 498 14.00 13.27 4.54
CA LEU A 498 14.20 13.29 5.98
C LEU A 498 13.11 12.56 6.77
N GLY A 499 12.00 12.19 6.12
CA GLY A 499 10.87 11.56 6.78
C GLY A 499 10.04 12.49 7.66
N ILE A 500 10.09 13.81 7.42
CA ILE A 500 9.41 14.85 8.21
C ILE A 500 8.32 15.60 7.43
N LEU A 501 7.86 15.06 6.31
CA LEU A 501 6.80 15.67 5.52
C LEU A 501 5.45 15.49 6.24
N GLU A 502 4.89 16.61 6.75
CA GLU A 502 3.64 16.68 7.49
C GLU A 502 2.48 17.29 6.66
#